data_c260d7cd3dc920f972cd943439648286
#
_entry.id   c260d7cd3dc920f972cd943439648286
#
_cell.length_a   1.000
_cell.length_b   1.000
_cell.length_c   1.000
_cell.angle_alpha   90.00
_cell.angle_beta   90.00
_cell.angle_gamma   90.00
#
_symmetry.space_group_name_H-M   'P 1'
#
loop_
_entity.id
_entity.type
_entity.pdbx_description
1 polymer ?
#
loop_
_entity_poly.entity_id
_entity_poly.type
_entity_poly.pdbx_seq_one_letter_code
_entity_poly.pdbx_strand_id
1 'polypeptide(L)'
;MHPPVALDSAVAAALAEIAKTRVSHVFFVACGGSLSIMYPAKFLLDQHSRLPSDLYNAAEFAARAPKTLDAQSLVILCSMTGTTAETAAAAVFARAQGARTVGLTIAPASPLALACDHVIGFEAPYTTGVPIDAANSNYARIYQLVIGLVKIFDGVDHGAALLSSLGNLQAAIDRAHLHFAPLFADYAPRFAKQQVIYTVASGASYGAAYSFSICVLMEMLWINSQAIHANEFFHGPFEVLDTERAFILMKGMDSTRAMEDRADTFLHRFGAAPNILVLDAASLDLQGIAPEFQGNLAPLIFFDTLWRFAYMLADLRHHEMMTDRRYMKKLQY
;
A
#
# COMPACT_ATOMS: atom_id res chain seq x y z
N MET A 1 7.75 19.29 15.52
CA MET A 1 7.48 17.84 15.67
C MET A 1 6.17 17.69 16.42
N HIS A 2 5.27 16.87 15.88
CA HIS A 2 4.03 16.50 16.56
C HIS A 2 4.30 15.43 17.63
N PRO A 3 3.43 15.32 18.66
CA PRO A 3 3.58 14.26 19.66
C PRO A 3 3.41 12.87 19.01
N PRO A 4 4.01 11.82 19.61
CA PRO A 4 3.77 10.46 19.15
C PRO A 4 2.27 10.11 19.24
N VAL A 5 1.76 9.36 18.25
CA VAL A 5 0.42 8.79 18.36
C VAL A 5 0.43 7.62 19.36
N ALA A 6 -0.72 7.32 19.95
CA ALA A 6 -0.86 6.14 20.79
C ALA A 6 -0.91 4.86 19.94
N LEU A 7 -0.45 3.74 20.50
CA LEU A 7 -0.76 2.43 19.94
C LEU A 7 -2.28 2.24 19.96
N ASP A 8 -2.82 1.86 18.81
CA ASP A 8 -4.25 1.61 18.67
C ASP A 8 -4.71 0.49 19.61
N SER A 9 -5.83 0.68 20.29
CA SER A 9 -6.31 -0.26 21.31
C SER A 9 -6.69 -1.64 20.75
N ALA A 10 -7.23 -1.68 19.52
CA ALA A 10 -7.56 -2.95 18.87
C ALA A 10 -6.29 -3.68 18.41
N VAL A 11 -5.29 -2.94 17.95
CA VAL A 11 -3.94 -3.50 17.65
C VAL A 11 -3.33 -4.07 18.93
N ALA A 12 -3.35 -3.31 20.02
CA ALA A 12 -2.80 -3.76 21.31
C ALA A 12 -3.49 -5.02 21.80
N ALA A 13 -4.83 -5.10 21.70
CA ALA A 13 -5.61 -6.28 22.09
C ALA A 13 -5.27 -7.50 21.24
N ALA A 14 -5.19 -7.33 19.90
CA ALA A 14 -4.79 -8.40 19.00
C ALA A 14 -3.38 -8.94 19.33
N LEU A 15 -2.42 -8.04 19.50
CA LEU A 15 -1.03 -8.41 19.88
C LEU A 15 -0.96 -9.14 21.22
N ALA A 16 -1.74 -8.72 22.23
CA ALA A 16 -1.78 -9.38 23.53
C ALA A 16 -2.29 -10.83 23.45
N GLU A 17 -3.24 -11.12 22.57
CA GLU A 17 -3.71 -12.49 22.33
C GLU A 17 -2.73 -13.31 21.47
N ILE A 18 -2.14 -12.71 20.45
CA ILE A 18 -1.12 -13.35 19.61
C ILE A 18 0.11 -13.74 20.43
N ALA A 19 0.54 -12.89 21.37
CA ALA A 19 1.69 -13.15 22.25
C ALA A 19 1.54 -14.41 23.14
N LYS A 20 0.31 -14.88 23.36
CA LYS A 20 0.04 -16.11 24.13
C LYS A 20 0.25 -17.39 23.31
N THR A 21 0.58 -17.26 22.03
CA THR A 21 0.62 -18.37 21.08
C THR A 21 1.95 -18.42 20.35
N ARG A 22 2.23 -19.56 19.77
CA ARG A 22 3.33 -19.70 18.82
C ARG A 22 2.83 -19.32 17.42
N VAL A 23 3.54 -18.40 16.75
CA VAL A 23 3.35 -18.13 15.33
C VAL A 23 4.59 -18.59 14.59
N SER A 24 4.41 -19.41 13.57
CA SER A 24 5.48 -19.95 12.72
C SER A 24 5.46 -19.37 11.31
N HIS A 25 4.34 -18.75 10.88
CA HIS A 25 4.16 -18.20 9.54
C HIS A 25 3.11 -17.10 9.55
N VAL A 26 3.35 -16.03 8.78
CA VAL A 26 2.41 -14.92 8.58
C VAL A 26 1.94 -14.88 7.13
N PHE A 27 0.63 -14.86 6.91
CA PHE A 27 0.02 -14.68 5.60
C PHE A 27 -0.66 -13.32 5.50
N PHE A 28 -0.29 -12.55 4.49
CA PHE A 28 -0.94 -11.30 4.15
C PHE A 28 -1.91 -11.55 3.00
N VAL A 29 -3.22 -11.35 3.23
CA VAL A 29 -4.26 -11.80 2.29
C VAL A 29 -5.29 -10.69 2.06
N ALA A 30 -5.47 -10.27 0.81
CA ALA A 30 -6.46 -9.26 0.44
C ALA A 30 -6.71 -9.23 -1.09
N CYS A 31 -7.51 -8.27 -1.55
CA CYS A 31 -7.73 -7.98 -2.98
C CYS A 31 -7.55 -6.49 -3.27
N GLY A 32 -7.15 -6.13 -4.49
CA GLY A 32 -7.13 -4.76 -5.00
C GLY A 32 -6.38 -3.77 -4.12
N GLY A 33 -6.98 -2.62 -3.84
CA GLY A 33 -6.38 -1.58 -3.00
C GLY A 33 -6.06 -2.05 -1.57
N SER A 34 -6.81 -3.01 -1.03
CA SER A 34 -6.48 -3.62 0.26
C SER A 34 -5.27 -4.57 0.16
N LEU A 35 -5.02 -5.20 -0.99
CA LEU A 35 -3.81 -5.98 -1.22
C LEU A 35 -2.58 -5.07 -1.32
N SER A 36 -2.74 -3.87 -1.84
CA SER A 36 -1.61 -2.93 -2.01
C SER A 36 -0.91 -2.57 -0.71
N ILE A 37 -1.64 -2.46 0.40
CA ILE A 37 -1.05 -2.18 1.72
C ILE A 37 -0.29 -3.37 2.31
N MET A 38 -0.59 -4.57 1.83
CA MET A 38 0.08 -5.79 2.29
C MET A 38 1.52 -5.87 1.76
N TYR A 39 1.83 -5.29 0.58
CA TYR A 39 3.20 -5.27 0.04
C TYR A 39 4.19 -4.57 1.00
N PRO A 40 3.99 -3.29 1.39
CA PRO A 40 4.89 -2.64 2.32
C PRO A 40 4.83 -3.22 3.74
N ALA A 41 3.68 -3.78 4.16
CA ALA A 41 3.57 -4.44 5.46
C ALA A 41 4.43 -5.72 5.51
N LYS A 42 4.36 -6.54 4.44
CA LYS A 42 5.23 -7.72 4.29
C LYS A 42 6.69 -7.30 4.22
N PHE A 43 7.02 -6.28 3.41
CA PHE A 43 8.39 -5.77 3.31
C PHE A 43 8.94 -5.32 4.67
N LEU A 44 8.13 -4.61 5.47
CA LEU A 44 8.48 -4.23 6.84
C LEU A 44 8.75 -5.44 7.74
N LEU A 45 7.90 -6.48 7.66
CA LEU A 45 8.10 -7.72 8.42
C LEU A 45 9.40 -8.42 7.99
N ASP A 46 9.63 -8.58 6.68
CA ASP A 46 10.83 -9.22 6.15
C ASP A 46 12.13 -8.50 6.53
N GLN A 47 12.08 -7.17 6.71
CA GLN A 47 13.24 -6.38 7.15
C GLN A 47 13.59 -6.57 8.63
N HIS A 48 12.59 -6.79 9.49
CA HIS A 48 12.75 -6.71 10.93
C HIS A 48 12.50 -8.02 11.68
N SER A 49 11.98 -9.06 11.01
CA SER A 49 11.62 -10.33 11.62
C SER A 49 12.19 -11.53 10.89
N ARG A 50 12.38 -12.61 11.63
CA ARG A 50 12.70 -13.95 11.09
C ARG A 50 11.45 -14.77 10.79
N LEU A 51 10.26 -14.27 11.07
CA LEU A 51 9.00 -14.94 10.78
C LEU A 51 8.84 -15.06 9.24
N PRO A 52 8.72 -16.28 8.71
CA PRO A 52 8.39 -16.46 7.30
C PRO A 52 7.05 -15.78 6.98
N SER A 53 6.95 -15.16 5.83
CA SER A 53 5.71 -14.51 5.41
C SER A 53 5.44 -14.66 3.93
N ASP A 54 4.17 -14.79 3.57
CA ASP A 54 3.68 -14.83 2.21
C ASP A 54 2.57 -13.82 1.96
N LEU A 55 2.40 -13.41 0.70
CA LEU A 55 1.38 -12.49 0.27
C LEU A 55 0.51 -13.16 -0.81
N TYR A 56 -0.82 -13.11 -0.64
CA TYR A 56 -1.77 -13.75 -1.54
C TYR A 56 -2.94 -12.83 -1.89
N ASN A 57 -3.41 -12.96 -3.13
CA ASN A 57 -4.78 -12.59 -3.47
C ASN A 57 -5.74 -13.53 -2.70
N ALA A 58 -6.85 -12.97 -2.19
CA ALA A 58 -7.71 -13.71 -1.26
C ALA A 58 -8.36 -14.96 -1.87
N ALA A 59 -8.83 -14.90 -3.12
CA ALA A 59 -9.40 -16.05 -3.79
C ALA A 59 -8.35 -17.13 -4.07
N GLU A 60 -7.15 -16.68 -4.50
CA GLU A 60 -6.03 -17.58 -4.78
C GLU A 60 -5.51 -18.27 -3.52
N PHE A 61 -5.48 -17.57 -2.38
CA PHE A 61 -5.10 -18.14 -1.10
C PHE A 61 -5.94 -19.36 -0.72
N ALA A 62 -7.27 -19.21 -0.79
CA ALA A 62 -8.18 -20.31 -0.49
C ALA A 62 -8.08 -21.46 -1.52
N ALA A 63 -7.97 -21.13 -2.81
CA ALA A 63 -7.86 -22.12 -3.88
C ALA A 63 -6.54 -22.92 -3.84
N ARG A 64 -5.42 -22.26 -3.53
CA ARG A 64 -4.08 -22.90 -3.42
C ARG A 64 -3.94 -23.71 -2.15
N ALA A 65 -4.63 -23.35 -1.08
CA ALA A 65 -4.58 -24.02 0.22
C ALA A 65 -3.12 -24.33 0.65
N PRO A 66 -2.26 -23.31 0.93
CA PRO A 66 -0.86 -23.50 1.22
C PRO A 66 -0.66 -24.56 2.31
N LYS A 67 0.26 -25.49 2.12
CA LYS A 67 0.53 -26.58 3.10
C LYS A 67 1.16 -26.08 4.39
N THR A 68 1.69 -24.85 4.39
CA THR A 68 2.23 -24.16 5.58
C THR A 68 1.16 -23.48 6.40
N LEU A 69 -0.11 -23.46 5.93
CA LEU A 69 -1.23 -22.91 6.68
C LEU A 69 -1.75 -23.93 7.69
N ASP A 70 -1.59 -23.64 8.97
CA ASP A 70 -1.96 -24.50 10.10
C ASP A 70 -2.33 -23.68 11.35
N ALA A 71 -2.48 -24.35 12.49
CA ALA A 71 -2.84 -23.74 13.77
C ALA A 71 -1.76 -22.81 14.36
N GLN A 72 -0.54 -22.80 13.81
CA GLN A 72 0.53 -21.88 14.18
C GLN A 72 0.66 -20.72 13.16
N SER A 73 -0.24 -20.60 12.23
CA SER A 73 -0.26 -19.52 11.24
C SER A 73 -1.06 -18.32 11.75
N LEU A 74 -0.57 -17.13 11.38
CA LEU A 74 -1.29 -15.86 11.51
C LEU A 74 -1.68 -15.36 10.13
N VAL A 75 -2.97 -15.14 9.90
CA VAL A 75 -3.49 -14.60 8.62
C VAL A 75 -4.00 -13.18 8.86
N ILE A 76 -3.37 -12.21 8.22
CA ILE A 76 -3.73 -10.79 8.27
C ILE A 76 -4.50 -10.46 6.99
N LEU A 77 -5.77 -10.07 7.16
CA LEU A 77 -6.67 -9.78 6.05
C LEU A 77 -7.11 -8.31 6.06
N CYS A 78 -7.34 -7.75 4.89
CA CYS A 78 -7.89 -6.40 4.77
C CYS A 78 -8.98 -6.34 3.70
N SER A 79 -10.08 -5.70 4.06
CA SER A 79 -11.10 -5.22 3.12
C SER A 79 -11.71 -3.95 3.70
N MET A 80 -11.65 -2.84 2.97
CA MET A 80 -12.11 -1.55 3.49
C MET A 80 -13.54 -1.63 4.01
N THR A 81 -14.48 -2.06 3.20
CA THR A 81 -15.89 -2.23 3.59
C THR A 81 -16.16 -3.55 4.33
N GLY A 82 -15.19 -4.47 4.31
CA GLY A 82 -15.33 -5.82 4.84
C GLY A 82 -16.32 -6.70 4.08
N THR A 83 -16.80 -6.25 2.91
CA THR A 83 -17.81 -6.94 2.08
C THR A 83 -17.23 -7.66 0.87
N THR A 84 -15.91 -7.59 0.64
CA THR A 84 -15.23 -8.35 -0.41
C THR A 84 -15.40 -9.84 -0.13
N ALA A 85 -16.20 -10.51 -0.95
CA ALA A 85 -16.62 -11.90 -0.72
C ALA A 85 -15.40 -12.84 -0.60
N GLU A 86 -14.41 -12.68 -1.47
CA GLU A 86 -13.19 -13.49 -1.50
C GLU A 86 -12.37 -13.30 -0.21
N THR A 87 -12.28 -12.06 0.31
CA THR A 87 -11.52 -11.80 1.54
C THR A 87 -12.23 -12.36 2.77
N ALA A 88 -13.54 -12.25 2.84
CA ALA A 88 -14.33 -12.86 3.91
C ALA A 88 -14.27 -14.41 3.85
N ALA A 89 -14.37 -15.00 2.66
CA ALA A 89 -14.22 -16.44 2.48
C ALA A 89 -12.81 -16.94 2.85
N ALA A 90 -11.76 -16.17 2.53
CA ALA A 90 -10.38 -16.47 2.93
C ALA A 90 -10.21 -16.49 4.44
N ALA A 91 -10.88 -15.59 5.18
CA ALA A 91 -10.86 -15.58 6.65
C ALA A 91 -11.54 -16.83 7.22
N VAL A 92 -12.71 -17.21 6.70
CA VAL A 92 -13.41 -18.45 7.09
C VAL A 92 -12.55 -19.68 6.81
N PHE A 93 -11.94 -19.74 5.62
CA PHE A 93 -11.03 -20.82 5.24
C PHE A 93 -9.83 -20.93 6.18
N ALA A 94 -9.16 -19.80 6.47
CA ALA A 94 -8.01 -19.78 7.38
C ALA A 94 -8.35 -20.31 8.77
N ARG A 95 -9.47 -19.87 9.34
CA ARG A 95 -9.97 -20.36 10.64
C ARG A 95 -10.30 -21.85 10.60
N ALA A 96 -10.86 -22.35 9.53
CA ALA A 96 -11.14 -23.78 9.36
C ALA A 96 -9.86 -24.64 9.34
N GLN A 97 -8.70 -24.06 8.97
CA GLN A 97 -7.39 -24.69 9.10
C GLN A 97 -6.75 -24.49 10.49
N GLY A 98 -7.45 -23.84 11.41
CA GLY A 98 -6.98 -23.57 12.76
C GLY A 98 -6.12 -22.33 12.91
N ALA A 99 -5.85 -21.59 11.83
CA ALA A 99 -5.05 -20.37 11.83
C ALA A 99 -5.75 -19.24 12.60
N ARG A 100 -4.97 -18.35 13.21
CA ARG A 100 -5.47 -17.11 13.80
C ARG A 100 -5.65 -16.07 12.73
N THR A 101 -6.71 -15.26 12.86
CA THR A 101 -7.06 -14.26 11.86
C THR A 101 -7.19 -12.85 12.46
N VAL A 102 -6.60 -11.88 11.78
CA VAL A 102 -6.74 -10.45 12.08
C VAL A 102 -7.30 -9.76 10.85
N GLY A 103 -8.49 -9.19 10.97
CA GLY A 103 -9.17 -8.46 9.89
C GLY A 103 -9.04 -6.94 10.08
N LEU A 104 -8.61 -6.22 9.03
CA LEU A 104 -8.62 -4.76 9.00
C LEU A 104 -9.82 -4.29 8.17
N THR A 105 -10.72 -3.49 8.76
CA THR A 105 -11.91 -2.95 8.08
C THR A 105 -12.46 -1.72 8.80
N ILE A 106 -13.15 -0.83 8.06
CA ILE A 106 -13.89 0.30 8.65
C ILE A 106 -15.27 -0.14 9.21
N ALA A 107 -15.71 -1.35 8.91
CA ALA A 107 -17.06 -1.83 9.20
C ALA A 107 -17.02 -3.01 10.20
N PRO A 108 -17.21 -2.77 11.51
CA PRO A 108 -17.05 -3.80 12.54
C PRO A 108 -18.11 -4.90 12.52
N ALA A 109 -19.22 -4.71 11.79
CA ALA A 109 -20.28 -5.72 11.61
C ALA A 109 -20.26 -6.37 10.22
N SER A 110 -19.18 -6.16 9.44
CA SER A 110 -19.06 -6.72 8.09
C SER A 110 -18.78 -8.22 8.08
N PRO A 111 -19.03 -8.90 6.94
CA PRO A 111 -18.69 -10.32 6.78
C PRO A 111 -17.23 -10.66 7.16
N LEU A 112 -16.26 -9.81 6.77
CA LEU A 112 -14.86 -9.99 7.16
C LEU A 112 -14.68 -9.91 8.68
N ALA A 113 -15.26 -8.86 9.30
CA ALA A 113 -15.14 -8.65 10.74
C ALA A 113 -15.68 -9.85 11.54
N LEU A 114 -16.84 -10.37 11.13
CA LEU A 114 -17.48 -11.55 11.76
C LEU A 114 -16.69 -12.85 11.52
N ALA A 115 -15.91 -12.91 10.46
CA ALA A 115 -15.09 -14.07 10.11
C ALA A 115 -13.73 -14.10 10.80
N CYS A 116 -13.24 -12.99 11.38
CA CYS A 116 -11.92 -12.90 12.00
C CYS A 116 -11.97 -13.06 13.53
N ASP A 117 -10.87 -13.51 14.13
CA ASP A 117 -10.71 -13.60 15.59
C ASP A 117 -10.52 -12.23 16.22
N HIS A 118 -9.79 -11.34 15.51
CA HIS A 118 -9.55 -9.96 15.91
C HIS A 118 -9.87 -9.01 14.76
N VAL A 119 -10.41 -7.83 15.10
CA VAL A 119 -10.75 -6.79 14.12
C VAL A 119 -10.06 -5.49 14.51
N ILE A 120 -9.35 -4.91 13.57
CA ILE A 120 -8.68 -3.62 13.70
C ILE A 120 -9.40 -2.62 12.80
N GLY A 121 -9.98 -1.58 13.41
CA GLY A 121 -10.62 -0.49 12.69
C GLY A 121 -9.62 0.52 12.15
N PHE A 122 -9.97 1.17 11.03
CA PHE A 122 -9.22 2.29 10.48
C PHE A 122 -10.14 3.32 9.84
N GLU A 123 -9.60 4.48 9.45
CA GLU A 123 -10.34 5.53 8.75
C GLU A 123 -9.95 5.55 7.28
N ALA A 124 -10.93 5.84 6.40
CA ALA A 124 -10.72 5.95 4.96
C ALA A 124 -11.36 7.23 4.41
N PRO A 125 -10.58 8.17 3.81
CA PRO A 125 -11.05 9.50 3.46
C PRO A 125 -12.14 9.49 2.38
N TYR A 126 -12.07 8.57 1.43
CA TYR A 126 -13.02 8.49 0.32
C TYR A 126 -14.38 7.88 0.67
N THR A 127 -14.59 7.42 1.91
CA THR A 127 -15.90 6.98 2.38
C THR A 127 -16.69 8.07 3.06
N THR A 128 -16.01 9.04 3.66
CA THR A 128 -16.62 10.11 4.42
C THR A 128 -16.60 11.47 3.71
N GLY A 129 -15.72 11.61 2.70
CA GLY A 129 -15.44 12.90 2.07
C GLY A 129 -14.71 13.91 2.98
N VAL A 130 -14.30 13.47 4.16
CA VAL A 130 -13.59 14.27 5.16
C VAL A 130 -12.13 13.83 5.17
N PRO A 131 -11.16 14.77 5.17
CA PRO A 131 -9.76 14.44 5.39
C PRO A 131 -9.58 13.69 6.71
N ILE A 132 -8.77 12.64 6.67
CA ILE A 132 -8.41 11.88 7.87
C ILE A 132 -6.95 12.12 8.21
N ASP A 133 -6.57 11.91 9.48
CA ASP A 133 -5.18 11.85 9.85
C ASP A 133 -4.56 10.55 9.30
N ALA A 134 -3.43 10.67 8.60
CA ALA A 134 -2.72 9.53 8.04
C ALA A 134 -2.34 8.48 9.10
N ALA A 135 -2.17 8.88 10.36
CA ALA A 135 -1.94 7.98 11.49
C ALA A 135 -3.14 7.05 11.81
N ASN A 136 -4.34 7.36 11.31
CA ASN A 136 -5.54 6.52 11.47
C ASN A 136 -5.81 5.62 10.25
N SER A 137 -4.99 5.68 9.23
CA SER A 137 -5.14 4.90 8.01
C SER A 137 -4.91 3.39 8.23
N ASN A 138 -5.34 2.58 7.28
CA ASN A 138 -5.06 1.15 7.24
C ASN A 138 -3.55 0.83 7.23
N TYR A 139 -2.74 1.64 6.55
CA TYR A 139 -1.28 1.53 6.59
C TYR A 139 -0.73 1.70 8.01
N ALA A 140 -1.15 2.75 8.71
CA ALA A 140 -0.69 3.00 10.07
C ALA A 140 -1.07 1.85 11.01
N ARG A 141 -2.27 1.30 10.86
CA ARG A 141 -2.73 0.15 11.67
C ARG A 141 -1.95 -1.12 11.40
N ILE A 142 -1.73 -1.46 10.11
CA ILE A 142 -0.99 -2.67 9.78
C ILE A 142 0.50 -2.56 10.18
N TYR A 143 1.10 -1.37 10.10
CA TYR A 143 2.48 -1.15 10.55
C TYR A 143 2.61 -1.28 12.07
N GLN A 144 1.66 -0.75 12.85
CA GLN A 144 1.62 -0.96 14.29
C GLN A 144 1.53 -2.45 14.64
N LEU A 145 0.68 -3.20 13.92
CA LEU A 145 0.55 -4.65 14.09
C LEU A 145 1.87 -5.35 13.77
N VAL A 146 2.48 -5.09 12.61
CA VAL A 146 3.73 -5.74 12.17
C VAL A 146 4.87 -5.47 13.15
N ILE A 147 5.08 -4.21 13.56
CA ILE A 147 6.13 -3.87 14.53
C ILE A 147 5.87 -4.49 15.91
N GLY A 148 4.60 -4.63 16.28
CA GLY A 148 4.21 -5.39 17.47
C GLY A 148 4.58 -6.88 17.38
N LEU A 149 4.42 -7.50 16.20
CA LEU A 149 4.86 -8.89 15.95
C LEU A 149 6.39 -9.02 16.05
N VAL A 150 7.15 -8.08 15.47
CA VAL A 150 8.62 -8.03 15.60
C VAL A 150 9.02 -8.00 17.09
N LYS A 151 8.38 -7.15 17.88
CA LYS A 151 8.65 -7.10 19.33
C LYS A 151 8.37 -8.42 20.04
N ILE A 152 7.26 -9.08 19.71
CA ILE A 152 6.85 -10.33 20.35
C ILE A 152 7.79 -11.49 19.99
N PHE A 153 8.13 -11.65 18.71
CA PHE A 153 8.81 -12.85 18.22
C PHE A 153 10.31 -12.70 18.07
N ASP A 154 10.81 -11.48 17.83
CA ASP A 154 12.25 -11.20 17.67
C ASP A 154 12.84 -10.42 18.86
N GLY A 155 12.01 -9.90 19.77
CA GLY A 155 12.44 -9.18 20.98
C GLY A 155 12.95 -7.75 20.70
N VAL A 156 12.80 -7.22 19.48
CA VAL A 156 13.26 -5.88 19.10
C VAL A 156 12.10 -4.90 19.13
N ASP A 157 12.22 -3.82 19.90
CA ASP A 157 11.16 -2.84 20.07
C ASP A 157 11.41 -1.57 19.23
N HIS A 158 10.76 -1.48 18.09
CA HIS A 158 10.71 -0.29 17.24
C HIS A 158 9.45 0.58 17.47
N GLY A 159 8.61 0.21 18.44
CA GLY A 159 7.29 0.80 18.65
C GLY A 159 7.33 2.33 18.86
N ALA A 160 8.22 2.81 19.73
CA ALA A 160 8.32 4.25 20.01
C ALA A 160 8.72 5.07 18.78
N ALA A 161 9.67 4.58 17.98
CA ALA A 161 10.12 5.24 16.76
C ALA A 161 9.02 5.25 15.68
N LEU A 162 8.27 4.13 15.52
CA LEU A 162 7.14 4.07 14.61
C LEU A 162 6.03 5.04 15.03
N LEU A 163 5.60 5.02 16.30
CA LEU A 163 4.50 5.87 16.78
C LEU A 163 4.85 7.36 16.69
N SER A 164 6.10 7.73 16.93
CA SER A 164 6.58 9.09 16.69
C SER A 164 6.55 9.47 15.21
N SER A 165 6.98 8.55 14.33
CA SER A 165 6.97 8.76 12.88
C SER A 165 5.54 8.92 12.33
N LEU A 166 4.60 8.08 12.80
CA LEU A 166 3.19 8.18 12.43
C LEU A 166 2.56 9.49 12.90
N GLY A 167 2.93 10.02 14.07
CA GLY A 167 2.47 11.33 14.55
C GLY A 167 2.94 12.51 13.68
N ASN A 168 4.00 12.33 12.90
CA ASN A 168 4.53 13.35 11.97
C ASN A 168 4.19 13.07 10.49
N LEU A 169 3.52 11.95 10.20
CA LEU A 169 3.28 11.50 8.83
C LEU A 169 2.39 12.47 8.05
N GLN A 170 1.29 12.97 8.65
CA GLN A 170 0.41 13.93 7.97
C GLN A 170 1.18 15.19 7.58
N ALA A 171 1.99 15.73 8.47
CA ALA A 171 2.81 16.90 8.17
C ALA A 171 3.83 16.64 7.04
N ALA A 172 4.40 15.42 6.96
CA ALA A 172 5.28 15.04 5.86
C ALA A 172 4.52 14.94 4.52
N ILE A 173 3.29 14.40 4.54
CA ILE A 173 2.38 14.37 3.37
C ILE A 173 2.06 15.79 2.90
N ASP A 174 1.71 16.69 3.82
CA ASP A 174 1.39 18.08 3.48
C ASP A 174 2.57 18.81 2.83
N ARG A 175 3.80 18.60 3.33
CA ARG A 175 5.02 19.12 2.70
C ARG A 175 5.27 18.50 1.32
N ALA A 176 5.05 17.20 1.18
CA ALA A 176 5.19 16.51 -0.11
C ALA A 176 4.18 17.01 -1.16
N HIS A 177 2.95 17.34 -0.76
CA HIS A 177 1.97 18.00 -1.63
C HIS A 177 2.49 19.32 -2.20
N LEU A 178 3.10 20.16 -1.35
CA LEU A 178 3.68 21.42 -1.79
C LEU A 178 4.91 21.21 -2.69
N HIS A 179 5.73 20.22 -2.36
CA HIS A 179 6.92 19.87 -3.11
C HIS A 179 6.59 19.39 -4.53
N PHE A 180 5.61 18.48 -4.69
CA PHE A 180 5.27 17.91 -5.98
C PHE A 180 4.25 18.73 -6.79
N ALA A 181 3.58 19.73 -6.20
CA ALA A 181 2.56 20.51 -6.90
C ALA A 181 3.05 21.15 -8.22
N PRO A 182 4.23 21.82 -8.27
CA PRO A 182 4.74 22.37 -9.54
C PRO A 182 5.06 21.29 -10.56
N LEU A 183 5.61 20.15 -10.12
CA LEU A 183 5.93 19.02 -10.97
C LEU A 183 4.64 18.45 -11.60
N PHE A 184 3.60 18.24 -10.81
CA PHE A 184 2.31 17.76 -11.31
C PHE A 184 1.65 18.73 -12.28
N ALA A 185 1.74 20.04 -12.03
CA ALA A 185 1.20 21.05 -12.93
C ALA A 185 1.88 21.01 -14.32
N ASP A 186 3.18 20.73 -14.36
CA ASP A 186 3.95 20.62 -15.62
C ASP A 186 3.61 19.31 -16.37
N TYR A 187 3.49 18.19 -15.67
CA TYR A 187 3.28 16.87 -16.27
C TYR A 187 1.82 16.55 -16.60
N ALA A 188 0.85 17.03 -15.82
CA ALA A 188 -0.56 16.66 -15.99
C ALA A 188 -1.14 16.92 -17.39
N PRO A 189 -0.88 18.05 -18.08
CA PRO A 189 -1.44 18.30 -19.42
C PRO A 189 -0.99 17.28 -20.46
N ARG A 190 0.19 16.69 -20.30
CA ARG A 190 0.73 15.67 -21.18
C ARG A 190 0.24 14.28 -20.81
N PHE A 191 0.27 13.95 -19.52
CA PHE A 191 -0.22 12.68 -19.01
C PHE A 191 -1.72 12.49 -19.22
N ALA A 192 -2.52 13.56 -19.16
CA ALA A 192 -3.95 13.50 -19.46
C ALA A 192 -4.27 13.05 -20.90
N LYS A 193 -3.35 13.19 -21.84
CA LYS A 193 -3.51 12.74 -23.25
C LYS A 193 -3.09 11.30 -23.47
N GLN A 194 -2.42 10.68 -22.50
CA GLN A 194 -1.90 9.33 -22.62
C GLN A 194 -3.03 8.29 -22.57
N GLN A 195 -2.93 7.27 -23.41
CA GLN A 195 -3.80 6.09 -23.38
C GLN A 195 -3.28 5.00 -22.48
N VAL A 196 -1.96 5.00 -22.22
CA VAL A 196 -1.27 4.05 -21.35
C VAL A 196 -0.28 4.81 -20.47
N ILE A 197 -0.32 4.57 -19.18
CA ILE A 197 0.65 5.08 -18.21
C ILE A 197 1.19 3.89 -17.42
N TYR A 198 2.50 3.65 -17.46
CA TYR A 198 3.15 2.64 -16.66
C TYR A 198 3.59 3.21 -15.32
N THR A 199 3.45 2.43 -14.24
CA THR A 199 4.01 2.76 -12.93
C THR A 199 5.15 1.82 -12.62
N VAL A 200 6.27 2.37 -12.14
CA VAL A 200 7.48 1.59 -11.83
C VAL A 200 7.89 1.84 -10.38
N ALA A 201 8.14 0.78 -9.63
CA ALA A 201 8.64 0.85 -8.25
C ALA A 201 9.23 -0.49 -7.83
N SER A 202 9.85 -0.55 -6.67
CA SER A 202 10.29 -1.76 -6.00
C SER A 202 10.08 -1.68 -4.48
N GLY A 203 10.44 -2.72 -3.75
CA GLY A 203 10.39 -2.76 -2.29
C GLY A 203 9.06 -2.33 -1.70
N ALA A 204 9.11 -1.49 -0.68
CA ALA A 204 7.93 -0.97 -0.01
C ALA A 204 7.02 -0.16 -0.96
N SER A 205 7.59 0.55 -1.94
CA SER A 205 6.85 1.41 -2.87
C SER A 205 6.08 0.66 -3.96
N TYR A 206 6.36 -0.64 -4.18
CA TYR A 206 5.66 -1.42 -5.20
C TYR A 206 4.14 -1.49 -4.97
N GLY A 207 3.70 -1.59 -3.71
CA GLY A 207 2.28 -1.58 -3.38
C GLY A 207 1.57 -0.28 -3.78
N ALA A 208 2.24 0.87 -3.66
CA ALA A 208 1.70 2.16 -4.10
C ALA A 208 1.58 2.22 -5.63
N ALA A 209 2.61 1.76 -6.36
CA ALA A 209 2.60 1.67 -7.82
C ALA A 209 1.48 0.74 -8.31
N TYR A 210 1.32 -0.44 -7.68
CA TYR A 210 0.25 -1.38 -7.96
C TYR A 210 -1.14 -0.76 -7.77
N SER A 211 -1.37 -0.13 -6.62
CA SER A 211 -2.67 0.50 -6.33
C SER A 211 -2.97 1.66 -7.27
N PHE A 212 -1.99 2.53 -7.53
CA PHE A 212 -2.18 3.65 -8.44
C PHE A 212 -2.49 3.19 -9.86
N SER A 213 -1.82 2.13 -10.33
CA SER A 213 -2.06 1.53 -11.63
C SER A 213 -3.49 0.99 -11.74
N ILE A 214 -3.87 -0.01 -10.91
CA ILE A 214 -5.14 -0.72 -11.14
C ILE A 214 -6.36 -0.03 -10.52
N CYS A 215 -6.20 0.59 -9.34
CA CYS A 215 -7.35 1.18 -8.65
C CYS A 215 -7.59 2.64 -9.06
N VAL A 216 -6.55 3.40 -9.41
CA VAL A 216 -6.72 4.81 -9.75
C VAL A 216 -6.73 5.01 -11.27
N LEU A 217 -5.65 4.62 -11.97
CA LEU A 217 -5.57 4.84 -13.42
C LEU A 217 -6.60 4.01 -14.20
N MET A 218 -6.68 2.70 -13.94
CA MET A 218 -7.59 1.82 -14.69
C MET A 218 -9.03 1.91 -14.19
N GLU A 219 -9.28 1.78 -12.88
CA GLU A 219 -10.63 1.74 -12.32
C GLU A 219 -11.32 3.10 -12.38
N MET A 220 -10.63 4.16 -11.95
CA MET A 220 -11.24 5.47 -11.76
C MET A 220 -11.07 6.39 -12.97
N LEU A 221 -9.91 6.39 -13.62
CA LEU A 221 -9.62 7.29 -14.76
C LEU A 221 -9.78 6.66 -16.14
N TRP A 222 -9.98 5.33 -16.20
CA TRP A 222 -10.10 4.54 -17.43
C TRP A 222 -8.88 4.70 -18.36
N ILE A 223 -7.72 4.89 -17.77
CA ILE A 223 -6.42 4.91 -18.44
C ILE A 223 -5.79 3.54 -18.29
N ASN A 224 -5.40 2.90 -19.40
CA ASN A 224 -4.67 1.63 -19.32
C ASN A 224 -3.38 1.82 -18.53
N SER A 225 -3.09 0.86 -17.66
CA SER A 225 -1.92 0.94 -16.82
C SER A 225 -1.42 -0.44 -16.41
N GLN A 226 -0.15 -0.50 -16.07
CA GLN A 226 0.46 -1.67 -15.46
C GLN A 226 1.53 -1.22 -14.46
N ALA A 227 1.53 -1.82 -13.27
CA ALA A 227 2.62 -1.70 -12.34
C ALA A 227 3.75 -2.66 -12.74
N ILE A 228 4.95 -2.13 -12.85
CA ILE A 228 6.16 -2.87 -13.23
C ILE A 228 7.13 -2.81 -12.07
N HIS A 229 7.60 -3.97 -11.59
CA HIS A 229 8.68 -4.01 -10.61
C HIS A 229 9.98 -3.48 -11.26
N ALA A 230 10.70 -2.58 -10.57
CA ALA A 230 11.84 -1.86 -11.16
C ALA A 230 12.93 -2.79 -11.72
N ASN A 231 13.15 -3.97 -11.10
CA ASN A 231 14.07 -4.95 -11.67
C ASN A 231 13.47 -5.70 -12.86
N GLU A 232 12.17 -6.09 -12.77
CA GLU A 232 11.49 -6.77 -13.88
C GLU A 232 11.33 -5.89 -15.12
N PHE A 233 11.43 -4.56 -14.96
CA PHE A 233 11.48 -3.62 -16.08
C PHE A 233 12.54 -4.03 -17.12
N PHE A 234 13.66 -4.61 -16.69
CA PHE A 234 14.76 -5.04 -17.55
C PHE A 234 14.59 -6.45 -18.13
N HIS A 235 13.51 -7.14 -17.83
CA HIS A 235 13.23 -8.50 -18.28
C HIS A 235 12.04 -8.57 -19.26
N GLY A 236 11.97 -7.58 -20.16
CA GLY A 236 10.97 -7.47 -21.22
C GLY A 236 10.25 -6.12 -21.26
N PRO A 237 9.70 -5.59 -20.15
CA PRO A 237 8.89 -4.38 -20.19
C PRO A 237 9.56 -3.13 -20.77
N PHE A 238 10.89 -3.00 -20.74
CA PHE A 238 11.58 -1.87 -21.36
C PHE A 238 11.42 -1.80 -22.90
N GLU A 239 11.03 -2.89 -23.54
CA GLU A 239 10.77 -2.92 -25.00
C GLU A 239 9.63 -1.99 -25.43
N VAL A 240 8.72 -1.62 -24.51
CA VAL A 240 7.66 -0.64 -24.79
C VAL A 240 8.09 0.81 -24.58
N LEU A 241 9.33 1.04 -24.10
CA LEU A 241 9.86 2.39 -23.89
C LEU A 241 10.16 3.06 -25.22
N ASP A 242 9.57 4.23 -25.42
CA ASP A 242 9.84 5.14 -26.52
C ASP A 242 9.77 6.59 -26.04
N THR A 243 9.77 7.53 -26.96
CA THR A 243 9.70 8.97 -26.65
C THR A 243 8.27 9.46 -26.35
N GLU A 244 7.25 8.63 -26.52
CA GLU A 244 5.83 9.00 -26.39
C GLU A 244 5.19 8.40 -25.15
N ARG A 245 5.65 7.23 -24.68
CA ARG A 245 5.06 6.50 -23.56
C ARG A 245 5.32 7.18 -22.24
N ALA A 246 4.27 7.21 -21.40
CA ALA A 246 4.33 7.81 -20.07
C ALA A 246 4.68 6.79 -19.00
N PHE A 247 5.64 7.15 -18.16
CA PHE A 247 6.07 6.38 -16.99
C PHE A 247 6.00 7.24 -15.72
N ILE A 248 5.51 6.66 -14.64
CA ILE A 248 5.60 7.21 -13.29
C ILE A 248 6.54 6.29 -12.50
N LEU A 249 7.72 6.80 -12.16
CA LEU A 249 8.71 6.08 -11.36
C LEU A 249 8.66 6.59 -9.92
N MET A 250 8.48 5.67 -8.97
CA MET A 250 8.55 5.96 -7.54
C MET A 250 9.86 5.42 -7.00
N LYS A 251 10.72 6.32 -6.52
CA LYS A 251 12.02 5.98 -5.93
C LYS A 251 11.92 6.06 -4.40
N GLY A 252 11.94 4.90 -3.76
CA GLY A 252 11.90 4.77 -2.30
C GLY A 252 13.23 5.14 -1.63
N MET A 253 13.29 4.93 -0.31
CA MET A 253 14.50 5.09 0.51
C MET A 253 14.88 3.80 1.22
N ASP A 254 14.34 2.68 0.78
CA ASP A 254 14.66 1.36 1.32
C ASP A 254 15.83 0.69 0.57
N SER A 255 16.15 -0.54 0.96
CA SER A 255 17.27 -1.31 0.40
C SER A 255 17.14 -1.64 -1.10
N THR A 256 15.95 -1.46 -1.70
CA THR A 256 15.71 -1.74 -3.12
C THR A 256 15.98 -0.54 -4.03
N ARG A 257 16.28 0.64 -3.49
CA ARG A 257 16.47 1.89 -4.24
C ARG A 257 17.41 1.77 -5.44
N ALA A 258 18.45 0.97 -5.35
CA ALA A 258 19.39 0.78 -6.48
C ALA A 258 18.71 0.23 -7.75
N MET A 259 17.61 -0.52 -7.62
CA MET A 259 16.83 -1.02 -8.75
C MET A 259 16.08 0.12 -9.44
N GLU A 260 15.54 1.04 -8.63
CA GLU A 260 14.81 2.22 -9.10
C GLU A 260 15.76 3.25 -9.74
N ASP A 261 16.96 3.47 -9.16
CA ASP A 261 18.00 4.32 -9.74
C ASP A 261 18.47 3.79 -11.11
N ARG A 262 18.57 2.48 -11.26
CA ARG A 262 18.87 1.84 -12.54
C ARG A 262 17.76 2.07 -13.56
N ALA A 263 16.49 1.92 -13.16
CA ALA A 263 15.35 2.18 -14.01
C ALA A 263 15.26 3.65 -14.41
N ASP A 264 15.49 4.58 -13.48
CA ASP A 264 15.54 6.03 -13.70
C ASP A 264 16.57 6.40 -14.78
N THR A 265 17.79 5.92 -14.61
CA THR A 265 18.89 6.14 -15.57
C THR A 265 18.52 5.64 -16.98
N PHE A 266 17.89 4.47 -17.06
CA PHE A 266 17.51 3.87 -18.35
C PHE A 266 16.35 4.64 -19.00
N LEU A 267 15.32 4.96 -18.23
CA LEU A 267 14.16 5.72 -18.68
C LEU A 267 14.58 7.08 -19.28
N HIS A 268 15.46 7.81 -18.58
CA HIS A 268 15.95 9.11 -19.08
C HIS A 268 16.92 9.01 -20.25
N ARG A 269 17.61 7.89 -20.39
CA ARG A 269 18.53 7.67 -21.52
C ARG A 269 17.81 7.33 -22.83
N PHE A 270 16.72 6.60 -22.79
CA PHE A 270 16.05 6.02 -23.96
C PHE A 270 14.62 6.52 -24.18
N GLY A 271 13.98 7.10 -23.18
CA GLY A 271 12.68 7.74 -23.25
C GLY A 271 12.80 9.26 -23.47
N ALA A 272 11.69 9.95 -23.31
CA ALA A 272 11.64 11.42 -23.33
C ALA A 272 11.34 11.96 -21.94
N ALA A 273 12.22 12.80 -21.38
CA ALA A 273 12.08 13.36 -20.05
C ALA A 273 10.67 13.92 -19.75
N PRO A 274 9.98 14.61 -20.67
CA PRO A 274 8.63 15.10 -20.43
C PRO A 274 7.55 14.02 -20.24
N ASN A 275 7.85 12.75 -20.53
CA ASN A 275 6.95 11.61 -20.35
C ASN A 275 7.38 10.69 -19.18
N ILE A 276 8.38 11.11 -18.39
CA ILE A 276 8.91 10.34 -17.25
C ILE A 276 8.73 11.18 -16.00
N LEU A 277 7.68 10.91 -15.24
CA LEU A 277 7.41 11.54 -13.96
C LEU A 277 8.10 10.74 -12.85
N VAL A 278 9.06 11.37 -12.17
CA VAL A 278 9.78 10.74 -11.06
C VAL A 278 9.34 11.34 -9.73
N LEU A 279 8.88 10.49 -8.83
CA LEU A 279 8.66 10.82 -7.42
C LEU A 279 9.83 10.22 -6.62
N ASP A 280 10.73 11.07 -6.14
CA ASP A 280 11.89 10.63 -5.38
C ASP A 280 11.73 10.98 -3.89
N ALA A 281 11.66 9.97 -3.03
CA ALA A 281 11.53 10.16 -1.58
C ALA A 281 12.75 10.86 -0.96
N ALA A 282 13.94 10.77 -1.58
CA ALA A 282 15.13 11.46 -1.10
C ALA A 282 15.05 12.99 -1.30
N SER A 283 14.14 13.49 -2.13
CA SER A 283 13.87 14.92 -2.31
C SER A 283 12.89 15.50 -1.30
N LEU A 284 12.23 14.65 -0.50
CA LEU A 284 11.19 15.06 0.43
C LEU A 284 11.75 15.56 1.76
N ASP A 285 11.07 16.53 2.36
CA ASP A 285 11.28 16.88 3.76
C ASP A 285 10.53 15.88 4.67
N LEU A 286 11.29 14.90 5.16
CA LEU A 286 10.80 13.85 6.04
C LEU A 286 11.08 14.16 7.53
N GLN A 287 11.18 15.44 7.90
CA GLN A 287 11.36 15.84 9.29
C GLN A 287 10.31 15.21 10.21
N GLY A 288 10.77 14.59 11.29
CA GLY A 288 9.92 13.91 12.26
C GLY A 288 9.68 12.42 11.95
N ILE A 289 10.07 11.94 10.77
CA ILE A 289 10.08 10.50 10.42
C ILE A 289 11.45 9.92 10.81
N ALA A 290 11.45 8.89 11.67
CA ALA A 290 12.67 8.20 12.04
C ALA A 290 13.37 7.60 10.81
N PRO A 291 14.71 7.68 10.70
CA PRO A 291 15.44 7.21 9.52
C PRO A 291 15.12 5.78 9.13
N GLU A 292 14.92 4.91 10.10
CA GLU A 292 14.58 3.49 9.90
C GLU A 292 13.20 3.26 9.27
N PHE A 293 12.29 4.25 9.34
CA PHE A 293 10.95 4.18 8.76
C PHE A 293 10.75 5.06 7.53
N GLN A 294 11.73 5.82 7.09
CA GLN A 294 11.59 6.69 5.92
C GLN A 294 11.24 5.89 4.66
N GLY A 295 11.91 4.76 4.43
CA GLY A 295 11.61 3.87 3.31
C GLY A 295 10.22 3.22 3.39
N ASN A 296 9.76 2.87 4.59
CA ASN A 296 8.47 2.21 4.80
C ASN A 296 7.29 3.21 4.73
N LEU A 297 7.51 4.49 5.08
CA LEU A 297 6.46 5.51 5.04
C LEU A 297 6.41 6.28 3.71
N ALA A 298 7.47 6.26 2.91
CA ALA A 298 7.48 6.86 1.58
C ALA A 298 6.33 6.40 0.67
N PRO A 299 5.93 5.10 0.64
CA PRO A 299 4.79 4.65 -0.16
C PRO A 299 3.47 5.35 0.17
N LEU A 300 3.23 5.67 1.44
CA LEU A 300 2.02 6.37 1.88
C LEU A 300 2.02 7.80 1.38
N ILE A 301 3.18 8.45 1.47
CA ILE A 301 3.38 9.83 1.00
C ILE A 301 3.19 9.89 -0.51
N PHE A 302 3.77 8.96 -1.26
CA PHE A 302 3.60 8.88 -2.72
C PHE A 302 2.15 8.64 -3.11
N PHE A 303 1.49 7.68 -2.48
CA PHE A 303 0.13 7.32 -2.83
C PHE A 303 -0.85 8.46 -2.56
N ASP A 304 -0.74 9.12 -1.40
CA ASP A 304 -1.57 10.27 -1.07
C ASP A 304 -1.31 11.45 -2.04
N THR A 305 -0.04 11.72 -2.33
CA THR A 305 0.34 12.79 -3.25
C THR A 305 -0.14 12.52 -4.68
N LEU A 306 -0.07 11.27 -5.15
CA LEU A 306 -0.54 10.87 -6.48
C LEU A 306 -2.06 11.00 -6.65
N TRP A 307 -2.86 10.99 -5.58
CA TRP A 307 -4.28 11.31 -5.68
C TRP A 307 -4.52 12.72 -6.21
N ARG A 308 -3.70 13.71 -5.82
CA ARG A 308 -3.79 15.07 -6.37
C ARG A 308 -3.48 15.07 -7.87
N PHE A 309 -2.46 14.32 -8.29
CA PHE A 309 -2.17 14.16 -9.71
C PHE A 309 -3.33 13.51 -10.45
N ALA A 310 -3.96 12.48 -9.88
CA ALA A 310 -5.13 11.82 -10.46
C ALA A 310 -6.31 12.77 -10.64
N TYR A 311 -6.62 13.62 -9.66
CA TYR A 311 -7.66 14.64 -9.81
C TYR A 311 -7.35 15.64 -10.92
N MET A 312 -6.08 16.07 -11.07
CA MET A 312 -5.68 16.94 -12.18
C MET A 312 -5.86 16.25 -13.54
N LEU A 313 -5.54 14.94 -13.63
CA LEU A 313 -5.80 14.18 -14.85
C LEU A 313 -7.30 14.06 -15.14
N ALA A 314 -8.13 13.83 -14.12
CA ALA A 314 -9.58 13.75 -14.24
C ALA A 314 -10.18 15.06 -14.79
N ASP A 315 -9.79 16.18 -14.22
CA ASP A 315 -10.23 17.52 -14.64
C ASP A 315 -9.85 17.79 -16.11
N LEU A 316 -8.61 17.53 -16.49
CA LEU A 316 -8.11 17.74 -17.86
C LEU A 316 -8.74 16.80 -18.89
N ARG A 317 -9.19 15.61 -18.45
CA ARG A 317 -9.90 14.63 -19.28
C ARG A 317 -11.42 14.85 -19.29
N HIS A 318 -11.94 15.79 -18.49
CA HIS A 318 -13.37 15.98 -18.26
C HIS A 318 -14.06 14.67 -17.83
N HIS A 319 -13.39 13.89 -16.96
CA HIS A 319 -13.83 12.59 -16.49
C HIS A 319 -14.12 12.59 -14.99
N GLU A 320 -15.36 12.25 -14.62
CA GLU A 320 -15.75 12.11 -13.21
C GLU A 320 -15.30 10.76 -12.66
N MET A 321 -14.15 10.77 -11.98
CA MET A 321 -13.48 9.54 -11.55
C MET A 321 -14.11 8.84 -10.34
N MET A 322 -14.93 9.53 -9.53
CA MET A 322 -15.47 8.96 -8.29
C MET A 322 -16.83 8.29 -8.49
N THR A 323 -17.73 8.88 -9.30
CA THR A 323 -19.10 8.41 -9.48
C THR A 323 -19.30 7.59 -10.74
N ASP A 324 -18.49 7.80 -11.78
CA ASP A 324 -18.65 7.12 -13.07
C ASP A 324 -18.07 5.71 -13.12
N ARG A 325 -17.25 5.33 -12.17
CA ARG A 325 -16.66 3.99 -12.15
C ARG A 325 -17.73 2.89 -12.07
N ARG A 326 -17.45 1.79 -12.75
CA ARG A 326 -18.37 0.64 -12.86
C ARG A 326 -18.25 -0.30 -11.67
N TYR A 327 -17.03 -0.44 -11.13
CA TYR A 327 -16.68 -1.32 -10.03
C TYR A 327 -17.48 -0.95 -8.77
N MET A 328 -18.15 -1.95 -8.17
CA MET A 328 -19.01 -1.84 -6.99
C MET A 328 -20.18 -0.83 -7.12
N LYS A 329 -20.47 -0.31 -8.32
CA LYS A 329 -21.55 0.67 -8.51
C LYS A 329 -22.52 0.30 -9.63
N LYS A 330 -22.00 0.00 -10.84
CA LYS A 330 -22.84 -0.20 -12.04
C LYS A 330 -22.87 -1.65 -12.54
N LEU A 331 -21.88 -2.45 -12.18
CA LEU A 331 -21.79 -3.85 -12.61
C LEU A 331 -21.81 -4.78 -11.39
N GLN A 332 -22.58 -5.87 -11.49
CA GLN A 332 -22.50 -7.02 -10.60
C GLN A 332 -21.48 -8.01 -11.16
N TYR A 333 -20.66 -8.61 -10.31
CA TYR A 333 -19.60 -9.55 -10.66
C TYR A 333 -19.39 -10.58 -9.54
#